data_b7aada110d821f8671726a4575841402
#
_entry.id   b7aada110d821f8671726a4575841402
#
_cell.length_a   1.000
_cell.length_b   1.000
_cell.length_c   1.000
_cell.angle_alpha   90.00
_cell.angle_beta   90.00
_cell.angle_gamma   90.00
#
_symmetry.space_group_name_H-M   'P 1'
#
loop_
_entity.id
_entity.type
_entity.pdbx_description
1 polymer ?
#
loop_
_entity_poly.entity_id
_entity_poly.type
_entity_poly.pdbx_seq_one_letter_code
_entity_poly.pdbx_strand_id
1 'polypeptide(L)'
;YRMQPEFQLHYNLLGLDDSKMQLKYEGKVLFNIENRYTDKFYPSSLVTAGWTDKNNNKATSEAHKGRAITTTHRLTFIPHFMNADHSFMAMAQFQLIDGDSKQQSNSVYNLPTGSIQSPTADGLISGMSTGAGQWRSIYMTFSAHYAFKSRYIADFSVRRDGTTKFGDNKRWGTFPALSFRWNVVDEPWMKGAQKWLSMLSVRPGWGRVGSQPGAEYLFFSKYTATDSYNGANSIYPSNIRLSNLQWEEKETWNVGFDLGLFDNRVTADFNIYTQMTSKLLMTNVNIPSSSGFPSLSWTNVGKMRNNGWEFNINGTDVVKVGKFRLGFNVTFANNKNEIVEMEPTALANLNKDFDNNNGSYLTRVQLNNPFGAIYGFRYKGVYQYSDYSEVEVPGVSGPNAPVA
;
A
#
# COMPACT_ATOMS: atom_id res chain seq x y z
N TYR A 1 18.82 6.09 -17.71
CA TYR A 1 19.75 5.64 -16.66
C TYR A 1 19.26 6.06 -15.29
N ARG A 2 19.70 5.33 -14.25
CA ARG A 2 19.48 5.64 -12.86
C ARG A 2 20.81 5.61 -12.13
N MET A 3 21.08 6.63 -11.31
CA MET A 3 22.29 6.72 -10.47
C MET A 3 21.84 6.94 -9.03
N GLN A 4 22.50 6.25 -8.10
CA GLN A 4 22.18 6.29 -6.66
C GLN A 4 23.47 6.40 -5.83
N PRO A 5 24.26 7.50 -5.97
CA PRO A 5 25.42 7.70 -5.11
C PRO A 5 24.97 7.91 -3.67
N GLU A 6 25.67 7.25 -2.74
CA GLU A 6 25.42 7.27 -1.32
C GLU A 6 26.71 7.62 -0.57
N PHE A 7 26.59 8.53 0.37
CA PHE A 7 27.68 8.94 1.27
C PHE A 7 27.26 8.62 2.70
N GLN A 8 28.13 7.94 3.44
CA GLN A 8 27.89 7.57 4.83
C GLN A 8 29.02 8.08 5.71
N LEU A 9 28.65 8.56 6.90
CA LEU A 9 29.56 8.95 7.97
C LEU A 9 29.15 8.21 9.23
N HIS A 10 30.08 7.43 9.80
CA HIS A 10 29.92 6.80 11.10
C HIS A 10 30.87 7.46 12.08
N TYR A 11 30.36 7.89 13.22
CA TYR A 11 31.17 8.54 14.23
C TYR A 11 30.74 8.10 15.63
N ASN A 12 31.71 7.56 16.40
CA ASN A 12 31.51 7.21 17.80
C ASN A 12 31.74 8.45 18.66
N LEU A 13 30.66 9.05 19.14
CA LEU A 13 30.70 10.21 20.03
C LEU A 13 31.23 9.85 21.42
N LEU A 14 30.85 8.66 21.93
CA LEU A 14 31.29 8.11 23.19
C LEU A 14 31.52 6.60 23.06
N GLY A 15 32.53 6.08 23.72
CA GLY A 15 32.84 4.65 23.81
C GLY A 15 33.27 4.04 22.47
N LEU A 16 34.42 3.40 22.46
CA LEU A 16 34.94 2.69 21.28
C LEU A 16 34.76 1.19 21.38
N ASP A 17 34.48 0.69 22.57
CA ASP A 17 34.31 -0.72 22.89
C ASP A 17 33.04 -0.98 23.70
N ASP A 18 32.63 -2.24 23.77
CA ASP A 18 31.40 -2.67 24.45
C ASP A 18 31.51 -2.62 25.99
N SER A 19 32.71 -2.38 26.55
CA SER A 19 32.92 -2.25 27.98
C SER A 19 32.48 -0.90 28.57
N LYS A 20 32.07 0.05 27.70
CA LYS A 20 31.68 1.41 28.07
C LYS A 20 30.36 1.80 27.42
N MET A 21 29.74 2.82 28.02
CA MET A 21 28.59 3.48 27.40
C MET A 21 28.95 3.97 26.00
N GLN A 22 28.11 3.65 25.03
CA GLN A 22 28.32 4.04 23.63
C GLN A 22 27.26 5.04 23.19
N LEU A 23 27.71 6.06 22.46
CA LEU A 23 26.85 6.97 21.71
C LEU A 23 27.41 7.07 20.30
N LYS A 24 26.64 6.54 19.33
CA LYS A 24 27.04 6.45 17.93
C LYS A 24 26.17 7.38 17.08
N TYR A 25 26.81 8.13 16.21
CA TYR A 25 26.15 8.92 15.18
C TYR A 25 26.39 8.30 13.81
N GLU A 26 25.33 8.23 13.02
CA GLU A 26 25.38 7.85 11.61
C GLU A 26 24.68 8.92 10.78
N GLY A 27 25.41 9.51 9.85
CA GLY A 27 24.92 10.45 8.85
C GLY A 27 24.96 9.79 7.47
N LYS A 28 23.87 9.90 6.69
CA LYS A 28 23.75 9.33 5.37
C LYS A 28 23.09 10.31 4.43
N VAL A 29 23.67 10.48 3.23
CA VAL A 29 23.06 11.24 2.13
C VAL A 29 23.00 10.34 0.91
N LEU A 30 21.79 10.12 0.41
CA LEU A 30 21.51 9.34 -0.80
C LEU A 30 20.92 10.27 -1.86
N PHE A 31 21.53 10.28 -3.03
CA PHE A 31 20.99 10.91 -4.23
C PHE A 31 20.36 9.83 -5.11
N ASN A 32 19.11 10.02 -5.52
CA ASN A 32 18.47 9.20 -6.52
C ASN A 32 18.16 10.07 -7.74
N ILE A 33 18.86 9.81 -8.82
CA ILE A 33 18.75 10.56 -10.08
C ILE A 33 18.30 9.58 -11.15
N GLU A 34 17.15 9.84 -11.74
CA GLU A 34 16.58 9.03 -12.81
C GLU A 34 16.32 9.86 -14.05
N ASN A 35 16.81 9.40 -15.18
CA ASN A 35 16.48 9.95 -16.49
C ASN A 35 16.05 8.78 -17.38
N ARG A 36 14.81 8.83 -17.85
CA ARG A 36 14.23 7.84 -18.74
C ARG A 36 13.76 8.54 -20.01
N TYR A 37 14.16 8.00 -21.13
CA TYR A 37 13.69 8.38 -22.45
C TYR A 37 12.98 7.18 -23.06
N THR A 38 11.86 7.41 -23.69
CA THR A 38 11.07 6.38 -24.36
C THR A 38 10.60 6.93 -25.69
N ASP A 39 11.07 6.32 -26.77
CA ASP A 39 10.63 6.64 -28.12
C ASP A 39 9.77 5.49 -28.65
N LYS A 40 8.64 5.83 -29.26
CA LYS A 40 7.70 4.89 -29.85
C LYS A 40 7.37 5.33 -31.26
N PHE A 41 7.39 4.40 -32.19
CA PHE A 41 7.00 4.64 -33.56
C PHE A 41 5.97 3.60 -34.04
N TYR A 42 4.88 4.08 -34.65
CA TYR A 42 3.86 3.25 -35.26
C TYR A 42 3.89 3.48 -36.75
N PRO A 43 4.44 2.55 -37.58
CA PRO A 43 4.52 2.70 -39.01
C PRO A 43 3.14 2.59 -39.67
N SER A 44 2.97 3.22 -40.81
CA SER A 44 1.75 3.19 -41.61
C SER A 44 1.31 1.77 -41.99
N SER A 45 2.24 0.83 -42.10
CA SER A 45 1.94 -0.58 -42.42
C SER A 45 1.13 -1.31 -41.32
N LEU A 46 1.06 -0.77 -40.11
CA LEU A 46 0.24 -1.32 -39.02
C LEU A 46 -1.14 -0.66 -38.91
N VAL A 47 -1.44 0.30 -39.76
CA VAL A 47 -2.67 1.09 -39.70
C VAL A 47 -3.55 0.77 -40.89
N THR A 48 -4.79 0.39 -40.66
CA THR A 48 -5.76 0.01 -41.70
C THR A 48 -6.60 1.18 -42.24
N ALA A 49 -6.69 2.28 -41.49
CA ALA A 49 -7.60 3.40 -41.80
C ALA A 49 -7.00 4.55 -42.66
N GLY A 50 -5.80 4.35 -43.20
CA GLY A 50 -5.18 5.34 -44.11
C GLY A 50 -4.70 6.64 -43.43
N TRP A 51 -4.53 7.71 -44.22
CA TRP A 51 -3.93 8.97 -43.75
C TRP A 51 -4.73 9.77 -42.74
N THR A 52 -6.00 9.45 -42.55
CA THR A 52 -6.86 10.10 -41.56
C THR A 52 -6.66 9.52 -40.14
N ASP A 53 -6.00 8.37 -40.03
CA ASP A 53 -5.75 7.75 -38.75
C ASP A 53 -4.62 8.46 -38.00
N LYS A 54 -4.89 8.89 -36.78
CA LYS A 54 -3.91 9.53 -35.87
C LYS A 54 -2.79 8.60 -35.40
N ASN A 55 -2.76 7.36 -35.83
CA ASN A 55 -1.66 6.42 -35.59
C ASN A 55 -0.78 6.18 -36.83
N ASN A 56 -1.13 6.79 -37.99
CA ASN A 56 -0.38 6.61 -39.21
C ASN A 56 0.99 7.32 -39.12
N ASN A 57 2.09 6.58 -39.26
CA ASN A 57 3.44 7.07 -39.09
C ASN A 57 3.56 7.97 -37.85
N LYS A 58 3.10 7.45 -36.70
CA LYS A 58 3.07 8.17 -35.42
C LYS A 58 4.35 7.99 -34.67
N ALA A 59 5.03 9.08 -34.37
CA ALA A 59 6.19 9.12 -33.49
C ALA A 59 5.83 9.78 -32.15
N THR A 60 6.24 9.16 -31.05
CA THR A 60 6.09 9.72 -29.70
C THR A 60 7.43 9.68 -29.01
N SER A 61 7.84 10.79 -28.41
CA SER A 61 9.04 10.88 -27.58
C SER A 61 8.64 11.37 -26.18
N GLU A 62 9.01 10.59 -25.19
CA GLU A 62 8.73 10.87 -23.77
C GLU A 62 10.07 11.01 -23.02
N ALA A 63 10.23 12.07 -22.28
CA ALA A 63 11.35 12.28 -21.36
C ALA A 63 10.84 12.41 -19.94
N HIS A 64 11.36 11.59 -19.04
CA HIS A 64 11.14 11.67 -17.61
C HIS A 64 12.45 11.92 -16.89
N LYS A 65 12.49 12.96 -16.05
CA LYS A 65 13.61 13.28 -15.19
C LYS A 65 13.10 13.33 -13.75
N GLY A 66 13.72 12.53 -12.88
CA GLY A 66 13.42 12.50 -11.46
C GLY A 66 14.67 12.70 -10.63
N ARG A 67 14.55 13.43 -9.55
CA ARG A 67 15.60 13.58 -8.55
C ARG A 67 14.99 13.48 -7.16
N ALA A 68 15.62 12.70 -6.29
CA ALA A 68 15.30 12.72 -4.86
C ALA A 68 16.60 12.70 -4.04
N ILE A 69 16.64 13.56 -3.03
CA ILE A 69 17.74 13.60 -2.06
C ILE A 69 17.16 13.12 -0.73
N THR A 70 17.76 12.09 -0.17
CA THR A 70 17.43 11.57 1.15
C THR A 70 18.58 11.81 2.09
N THR A 71 18.34 12.56 3.17
CA THR A 71 19.28 12.71 4.27
C THR A 71 18.76 11.96 5.49
N THR A 72 19.61 11.17 6.12
CA THR A 72 19.27 10.42 7.34
C THR A 72 20.33 10.70 8.39
N HIS A 73 19.87 11.05 9.59
CA HIS A 73 20.70 11.25 10.77
C HIS A 73 20.19 10.33 11.85
N ARG A 74 21.06 9.46 12.35
CA ARG A 74 20.73 8.48 13.39
C ARG A 74 21.66 8.66 14.56
N LEU A 75 21.11 8.67 15.76
CA LEU A 75 21.83 8.66 17.00
C LEU A 75 21.42 7.38 17.76
N THR A 76 22.39 6.55 18.10
CA THR A 76 22.19 5.29 18.85
C THR A 76 22.90 5.39 20.17
N PHE A 77 22.17 5.16 21.25
CA PHE A 77 22.65 5.16 22.62
C PHE A 77 22.58 3.75 23.21
N ILE A 78 23.70 3.24 23.72
CA ILE A 78 23.81 1.94 24.38
C ILE A 78 24.52 2.18 25.70
N PRO A 79 23.78 2.22 26.84
CA PRO A 79 24.40 2.34 28.16
C PRO A 79 25.12 1.04 28.50
N HIS A 80 26.18 1.15 29.27
CA HIS A 80 26.85 0.01 29.87
C HIS A 80 26.28 -0.24 31.27
N PHE A 81 25.67 -1.41 31.47
CA PHE A 81 25.22 -1.84 32.79
C PHE A 81 26.26 -2.72 33.43
N MET A 82 26.54 -2.51 34.73
CA MET A 82 27.44 -3.37 35.49
C MET A 82 26.89 -4.80 35.65
N ASN A 83 25.56 -4.95 35.60
CA ASN A 83 24.91 -6.25 35.62
C ASN A 83 24.52 -6.63 34.14
N ALA A 84 25.09 -7.75 33.67
CA ALA A 84 24.80 -8.30 32.33
C ALA A 84 23.34 -8.78 32.15
N ASP A 85 22.56 -8.83 33.23
CA ASP A 85 21.12 -9.16 33.14
C ASP A 85 20.32 -8.10 32.37
N HIS A 86 20.82 -6.89 32.25
CA HIS A 86 20.15 -5.77 31.60
C HIS A 86 20.80 -5.41 30.27
N SER A 87 20.01 -5.30 29.24
CA SER A 87 20.42 -4.75 27.95
C SER A 87 19.44 -3.66 27.55
N PHE A 88 19.96 -2.51 27.14
CA PHE A 88 19.16 -1.40 26.67
C PHE A 88 19.81 -0.75 25.44
N MET A 89 19.00 -0.38 24.49
CA MET A 89 19.41 0.43 23.35
C MET A 89 18.30 1.43 23.04
N ALA A 90 18.67 2.69 22.83
CA ALA A 90 17.75 3.70 22.33
C ALA A 90 18.29 4.29 21.04
N MET A 91 17.39 4.62 20.12
CA MET A 91 17.71 5.21 18.83
C MET A 91 16.78 6.40 18.56
N ALA A 92 17.37 7.51 18.13
CA ALA A 92 16.65 8.63 17.56
C ALA A 92 17.11 8.81 16.09
N GLN A 93 16.15 8.91 15.18
CA GLN A 93 16.44 9.09 13.76
C GLN A 93 15.62 10.23 13.20
N PHE A 94 16.26 11.09 12.42
CA PHE A 94 15.65 12.10 11.59
C PHE A 94 15.97 11.78 10.12
N GLN A 95 14.95 11.80 9.27
CA GLN A 95 15.12 11.61 7.83
C GLN A 95 14.32 12.67 7.08
N LEU A 96 14.96 13.31 6.11
CA LEU A 96 14.34 14.24 5.17
C LEU A 96 14.48 13.67 3.76
N ILE A 97 13.38 13.68 3.03
CA ILE A 97 13.36 13.35 1.61
C ILE A 97 12.82 14.57 0.85
N ASP A 98 13.59 15.04 -0.11
CA ASP A 98 13.20 16.14 -1.03
C ASP A 98 13.29 15.60 -2.45
N GLY A 99 12.15 15.58 -3.15
CA GLY A 99 12.04 15.01 -4.49
C GLY A 99 11.36 15.96 -5.46
N ASP A 100 11.85 15.93 -6.70
CA ASP A 100 11.25 16.60 -7.84
C ASP A 100 11.23 15.69 -9.06
N SER A 101 10.25 15.89 -9.92
CA SER A 101 10.14 15.20 -11.20
C SER A 101 9.64 16.13 -12.29
N LYS A 102 10.10 15.88 -13.52
CA LYS A 102 9.61 16.54 -14.71
C LYS A 102 9.36 15.49 -15.79
N GLN A 103 8.24 15.65 -16.46
CA GLN A 103 7.86 14.79 -17.57
C GLN A 103 7.50 15.66 -18.76
N GLN A 104 7.91 15.23 -19.95
CA GLN A 104 7.55 15.82 -21.25
C GLN A 104 7.17 14.69 -22.16
N SER A 105 6.11 14.90 -22.96
CA SER A 105 5.69 13.97 -23.99
C SER A 105 5.28 14.77 -25.23
N ASN A 106 5.87 14.42 -26.37
CA ASN A 106 5.58 14.99 -27.67
C ASN A 106 5.16 13.87 -28.59
N SER A 107 4.06 14.05 -29.31
CA SER A 107 3.53 13.04 -30.25
C SER A 107 3.07 13.73 -31.51
N VAL A 108 3.51 13.21 -32.65
CA VAL A 108 3.09 13.63 -33.99
C VAL A 108 2.65 12.41 -34.80
N TYR A 109 1.80 12.61 -35.76
CA TYR A 109 1.34 11.58 -36.72
C TYR A 109 1.41 12.09 -38.14
N ASN A 110 1.20 11.23 -39.14
CA ASN A 110 1.34 11.51 -40.56
C ASN A 110 2.73 12.06 -40.91
N LEU A 111 3.78 11.48 -40.34
CA LEU A 111 5.13 11.77 -40.78
C LEU A 111 5.29 11.32 -42.24
N PRO A 112 6.02 12.10 -43.10
CA PRO A 112 6.08 11.87 -44.55
C PRO A 112 6.62 10.50 -44.92
N THR A 113 7.46 9.91 -44.09
CA THR A 113 8.08 8.62 -44.35
C THR A 113 8.33 7.85 -43.02
N GLY A 114 8.27 6.52 -43.10
CA GLY A 114 8.60 5.63 -41.97
C GLY A 114 10.06 5.67 -41.55
N SER A 115 10.93 6.36 -42.28
CA SER A 115 12.34 6.58 -41.91
C SER A 115 12.51 7.67 -40.84
N ILE A 116 11.53 8.56 -40.69
CA ILE A 116 11.51 9.61 -39.67
C ILE A 116 10.75 9.05 -38.48
N GLN A 117 11.47 8.57 -37.45
CA GLN A 117 10.89 7.90 -36.31
C GLN A 117 10.85 8.76 -35.03
N SER A 118 11.23 10.02 -35.13
CA SER A 118 11.17 11.01 -34.05
C SER A 118 10.13 12.08 -34.34
N PRO A 119 9.48 12.68 -33.33
CA PRO A 119 8.59 13.80 -33.53
C PRO A 119 9.29 15.00 -34.19
N THR A 120 8.84 15.43 -35.35
CA THR A 120 9.35 16.61 -36.09
C THR A 120 8.20 17.51 -36.46
N ALA A 121 8.52 18.73 -36.95
CA ALA A 121 7.53 19.70 -37.43
C ALA A 121 6.83 19.28 -38.70
N ASP A 122 7.35 18.26 -39.44
CA ASP A 122 6.79 17.77 -40.68
C ASP A 122 5.54 16.89 -40.48
N GLY A 123 5.27 16.47 -39.25
CA GLY A 123 4.07 15.73 -38.86
C GLY A 123 2.99 16.62 -38.25
N LEU A 124 1.78 16.08 -38.16
CA LEU A 124 0.68 16.74 -37.46
C LEU A 124 0.76 16.45 -35.97
N ILE A 125 0.59 17.48 -35.14
CA ILE A 125 0.65 17.32 -33.68
C ILE A 125 -0.52 16.45 -33.21
N SER A 126 -0.23 15.32 -32.59
CA SER A 126 -1.18 14.45 -31.90
C SER A 126 -1.36 14.84 -30.42
N GLY A 127 -0.28 15.32 -29.78
CA GLY A 127 -0.34 15.78 -28.42
C GLY A 127 1.03 16.31 -27.94
N MET A 128 0.95 17.31 -27.09
CA MET A 128 2.08 17.83 -26.31
C MET A 128 1.65 17.90 -24.85
N SER A 129 2.45 17.38 -23.95
CA SER A 129 2.18 17.49 -22.53
C SER A 129 3.46 17.68 -21.72
N THR A 130 3.36 18.45 -20.65
CA THR A 130 4.40 18.61 -19.66
C THR A 130 3.81 18.39 -18.28
N GLY A 131 4.58 17.75 -17.41
CA GLY A 131 4.22 17.57 -16.02
C GLY A 131 5.40 17.90 -15.11
N ALA A 132 5.13 18.43 -13.94
CA ALA A 132 6.13 18.64 -12.90
C ALA A 132 5.54 18.26 -11.55
N GLY A 133 6.31 17.55 -10.74
CA GLY A 133 5.96 17.18 -9.38
C GLY A 133 7.06 17.59 -8.41
N GLN A 134 6.66 18.03 -7.24
CA GLN A 134 7.56 18.32 -6.12
C GLN A 134 6.94 17.80 -4.84
N TRP A 135 7.72 17.12 -4.03
CA TRP A 135 7.26 16.60 -2.74
C TRP A 135 8.38 16.59 -1.72
N ARG A 136 8.02 16.77 -0.49
CA ARG A 136 8.93 16.69 0.65
C ARG A 136 8.31 15.87 1.75
N SER A 137 9.10 15.00 2.38
CA SER A 137 8.68 14.21 3.51
C SER A 137 9.72 14.24 4.62
N ILE A 138 9.28 14.34 5.85
CA ILE A 138 10.10 14.33 7.06
C ILE A 138 9.64 13.17 7.92
N TYR A 139 10.58 12.42 8.46
CA TYR A 139 10.35 11.29 9.34
C TYR A 139 11.21 11.45 10.60
N MET A 140 10.56 11.42 11.73
CA MET A 140 11.21 11.43 13.04
C MET A 140 10.85 10.13 13.75
N THR A 141 11.85 9.32 14.08
CA THR A 141 11.64 8.03 14.74
C THR A 141 12.42 8.03 16.05
N PHE A 142 11.75 7.63 17.11
CA PHE A 142 12.39 7.24 18.35
C PHE A 142 12.07 5.77 18.61
N SER A 143 13.06 4.97 19.01
CA SER A 143 12.85 3.59 19.43
C SER A 143 13.72 3.27 20.64
N ALA A 144 13.22 2.38 21.47
CA ALA A 144 13.91 1.85 22.62
C ALA A 144 13.70 0.34 22.71
N HIS A 145 14.76 -0.38 22.93
CA HIS A 145 14.82 -1.82 23.16
C HIS A 145 15.33 -2.07 24.55
N TYR A 146 14.64 -2.89 25.32
CA TYR A 146 15.07 -3.32 26.65
C TYR A 146 14.91 -4.82 26.80
N ALA A 147 15.96 -5.48 27.27
CA ALA A 147 15.93 -6.90 27.60
C ALA A 147 16.42 -7.11 29.04
N PHE A 148 15.65 -7.89 29.79
CA PHE A 148 16.02 -8.34 31.13
C PHE A 148 16.25 -9.85 31.13
N LYS A 149 17.48 -10.26 31.44
CA LYS A 149 17.95 -11.67 31.44
C LYS A 149 17.70 -12.37 30.09
N SER A 150 17.60 -11.61 28.98
CA SER A 150 17.18 -12.14 27.69
C SER A 150 15.82 -12.87 27.70
N ARG A 151 15.12 -12.80 28.83
CA ARG A 151 13.86 -13.50 29.10
C ARG A 151 12.66 -12.60 28.80
N TYR A 152 12.72 -11.36 29.27
CA TYR A 152 11.70 -10.35 29.05
C TYR A 152 12.27 -9.28 28.14
N ILE A 153 11.70 -9.13 26.96
CA ILE A 153 12.16 -8.19 25.96
C ILE A 153 11.00 -7.27 25.63
N ALA A 154 11.23 -5.98 25.66
CA ALA A 154 10.25 -4.96 25.32
C ALA A 154 10.85 -4.01 24.27
N ASP A 155 10.09 -3.76 23.21
CA ASP A 155 10.41 -2.77 22.20
C ASP A 155 9.32 -1.71 22.16
N PHE A 156 9.74 -0.48 22.18
CA PHE A 156 8.88 0.68 21.98
C PHE A 156 9.38 1.48 20.81
N SER A 157 8.48 1.95 19.97
CA SER A 157 8.82 2.93 18.95
C SER A 157 7.70 3.94 18.76
N VAL A 158 8.07 5.16 18.42
CA VAL A 158 7.15 6.18 17.93
C VAL A 158 7.77 6.84 16.71
N ARG A 159 6.97 6.94 15.65
CA ARG A 159 7.33 7.62 14.42
C ARG A 159 6.36 8.75 14.16
N ARG A 160 6.91 9.93 13.87
CA ARG A 160 6.13 11.09 13.44
C ARG A 160 6.53 11.44 12.02
N ASP A 161 5.57 11.34 11.12
CA ASP A 161 5.74 11.55 9.69
C ASP A 161 5.05 12.83 9.26
N GLY A 162 5.73 13.62 8.43
CA GLY A 162 5.19 14.81 7.78
C GLY A 162 5.39 14.75 6.28
N THR A 163 4.39 15.17 5.50
CA THR A 163 4.51 15.21 4.03
C THR A 163 3.76 16.39 3.44
N THR A 164 4.30 16.94 2.35
CA THR A 164 3.66 17.99 1.57
C THR A 164 2.49 17.53 0.71
N LYS A 165 2.16 16.23 0.72
CA LYS A 165 1.02 15.68 -0.03
C LYS A 165 -0.32 16.00 0.61
N PHE A 166 -0.34 16.35 1.90
CA PHE A 166 -1.52 16.78 2.65
C PHE A 166 -1.53 18.28 2.89
N GLY A 167 -2.73 18.83 3.15
CA GLY A 167 -2.90 20.21 3.56
C GLY A 167 -2.31 20.53 4.93
N ASP A 168 -2.16 21.80 5.26
CA ASP A 168 -1.41 22.27 6.44
C ASP A 168 -1.83 21.63 7.76
N ASN A 169 -3.12 21.45 7.96
CA ASN A 169 -3.66 20.90 9.21
C ASN A 169 -3.55 19.36 9.33
N LYS A 170 -3.21 18.66 8.25
CA LYS A 170 -3.21 17.19 8.19
C LYS A 170 -1.88 16.58 7.72
N ARG A 171 -0.83 17.39 7.61
CA ARG A 171 0.51 16.97 7.15
C ARG A 171 1.16 15.95 8.05
N TRP A 172 0.87 15.99 9.34
CA TRP A 172 1.55 15.17 10.34
C TRP A 172 0.72 13.98 10.79
N GLY A 173 1.33 12.80 10.77
CA GLY A 173 0.84 11.59 11.40
C GLY A 173 1.79 11.12 12.50
N THR A 174 1.26 10.50 13.56
CA THR A 174 2.05 9.92 14.64
C THR A 174 1.68 8.46 14.82
N PHE A 175 2.68 7.58 14.74
CA PHE A 175 2.53 6.14 14.63
C PHE A 175 3.35 5.45 15.73
N PRO A 176 2.75 5.18 16.90
CA PRO A 176 3.38 4.40 17.97
C PRO A 176 3.30 2.90 17.69
N ALA A 177 4.28 2.16 18.22
CA ALA A 177 4.26 0.71 18.28
C ALA A 177 4.93 0.22 19.56
N LEU A 178 4.42 -0.90 20.08
CA LEU A 178 4.90 -1.58 21.27
C LEU A 178 4.90 -3.08 21.01
N SER A 179 5.99 -3.76 21.32
CA SER A 179 6.06 -5.20 21.31
C SER A 179 6.70 -5.71 22.60
N PHE A 180 6.30 -6.89 22.99
CA PHE A 180 6.84 -7.59 24.13
C PHE A 180 7.12 -9.04 23.74
N ARG A 181 8.21 -9.60 24.24
CA ARG A 181 8.54 -11.01 24.12
C ARG A 181 8.88 -11.59 25.48
N TRP A 182 8.23 -12.67 25.83
CA TRP A 182 8.51 -13.46 27.00
C TRP A 182 9.04 -14.83 26.57
N ASN A 183 10.30 -15.10 26.86
CA ASN A 183 10.92 -16.39 26.66
C ASN A 183 10.59 -17.28 27.87
N VAL A 184 9.47 -17.97 27.79
CA VAL A 184 8.92 -18.79 28.88
C VAL A 184 9.84 -19.96 29.22
N VAL A 185 10.52 -20.53 28.21
CA VAL A 185 11.45 -21.66 28.40
C VAL A 185 12.59 -21.32 29.35
N ASP A 186 12.99 -20.05 29.45
CA ASP A 186 14.10 -19.58 30.30
C ASP A 186 13.67 -19.35 31.74
N GLU A 187 12.41 -19.62 32.11
CA GLU A 187 11.93 -19.48 33.47
C GLU A 187 12.48 -20.59 34.39
N PRO A 188 12.80 -20.27 35.66
CA PRO A 188 13.37 -21.24 36.60
C PRO A 188 12.52 -22.50 36.80
N TRP A 189 11.20 -22.37 36.71
CA TRP A 189 10.24 -23.47 36.83
C TRP A 189 10.15 -24.33 35.56
N MET A 190 10.67 -23.89 34.42
CA MET A 190 10.71 -24.64 33.16
C MET A 190 11.96 -25.52 33.00
N LYS A 191 12.93 -25.46 33.91
CA LYS A 191 14.20 -26.24 33.80
C LYS A 191 14.00 -27.73 33.50
N GLY A 192 12.96 -28.34 34.08
CA GLY A 192 12.64 -29.75 33.83
C GLY A 192 12.22 -30.04 32.43
N ALA A 193 11.54 -29.10 31.75
CA ALA A 193 11.07 -29.21 30.40
C ALA A 193 12.16 -28.92 29.34
N GLN A 194 13.23 -28.22 29.70
CA GLN A 194 14.31 -27.84 28.77
C GLN A 194 15.04 -29.03 28.13
N LYS A 195 14.84 -30.27 28.66
CA LYS A 195 15.37 -31.49 28.04
C LYS A 195 14.78 -31.81 26.68
N TRP A 196 13.56 -31.39 26.43
CA TRP A 196 12.83 -31.64 25.17
C TRP A 196 12.24 -30.37 24.57
N LEU A 197 12.03 -29.32 25.37
CA LEU A 197 11.50 -28.03 24.96
C LEU A 197 12.65 -27.03 24.85
N SER A 198 13.05 -26.72 23.62
CA SER A 198 14.20 -25.84 23.33
C SER A 198 13.82 -24.39 23.24
N MET A 199 12.57 -24.10 22.88
CA MET A 199 12.05 -22.74 22.76
C MET A 199 10.56 -22.72 23.11
N LEU A 200 10.16 -21.78 23.93
CA LEU A 200 8.77 -21.41 24.14
C LEU A 200 8.73 -19.91 24.42
N SER A 201 8.10 -19.16 23.52
CA SER A 201 7.95 -17.72 23.71
C SER A 201 6.56 -17.23 23.37
N VAL A 202 6.15 -16.13 23.98
CA VAL A 202 4.90 -15.41 23.72
C VAL A 202 5.26 -13.98 23.30
N ARG A 203 4.66 -13.51 22.22
CA ARG A 203 4.99 -12.23 21.59
C ARG A 203 3.75 -11.39 21.30
N PRO A 204 3.17 -10.71 22.29
CA PRO A 204 2.14 -9.71 22.01
C PRO A 204 2.76 -8.47 21.38
N GLY A 205 2.04 -7.88 20.43
CA GLY A 205 2.44 -6.67 19.74
C GLY A 205 1.24 -5.81 19.34
N TRP A 206 1.46 -4.51 19.37
CA TRP A 206 0.51 -3.51 18.90
C TRP A 206 1.25 -2.40 18.19
N GLY A 207 0.66 -1.88 17.12
CA GLY A 207 1.24 -0.73 16.43
C GLY A 207 0.31 -0.10 15.42
N ARG A 208 0.63 1.15 15.10
CA ARG A 208 -0.02 1.93 14.04
C ARG A 208 0.98 2.29 12.97
N VAL A 209 0.51 2.29 11.71
CA VAL A 209 1.24 2.80 10.55
C VAL A 209 0.31 3.67 9.73
N GLY A 210 0.90 4.61 8.98
CA GLY A 210 0.16 5.52 8.11
C GLY A 210 0.51 5.33 6.64
N SER A 211 -0.50 5.49 5.77
CA SER A 211 -0.33 5.56 4.32
C SER A 211 -0.69 6.94 3.81
N GLN A 212 -0.01 7.40 2.77
CA GLN A 212 -0.23 8.69 2.11
C GLN A 212 -0.71 8.48 0.67
N PRO A 213 -1.40 9.46 0.04
CA PRO A 213 -1.82 9.37 -1.35
C PRO A 213 -0.63 9.34 -2.30
N GLY A 214 -0.81 8.69 -3.46
CA GLY A 214 0.21 8.61 -4.50
C GLY A 214 0.46 9.92 -5.24
N ALA A 215 -0.52 10.84 -5.25
CA ALA A 215 -0.45 12.10 -5.99
C ALA A 215 -0.02 13.29 -5.12
N GLU A 216 0.54 14.30 -5.79
CA GLU A 216 0.94 15.58 -5.18
C GLU A 216 -0.09 16.68 -5.44
N TYR A 217 0.01 17.79 -4.70
CA TYR A 217 -0.80 19.02 -4.87
C TYR A 217 -2.31 18.81 -4.70
N LEU A 218 -2.75 17.79 -3.97
CA LEU A 218 -4.17 17.49 -3.78
C LEU A 218 -4.92 18.55 -2.97
N PHE A 219 -4.21 19.29 -2.13
CA PHE A 219 -4.76 20.36 -1.29
C PHE A 219 -4.78 21.73 -1.98
N PHE A 220 -4.33 21.81 -3.25
CA PHE A 220 -4.45 23.03 -4.05
C PHE A 220 -5.68 22.97 -4.96
N SER A 221 -6.26 24.13 -5.24
CA SER A 221 -7.15 24.30 -6.39
C SER A 221 -6.30 24.37 -7.66
N LYS A 222 -6.55 23.46 -8.59
CA LYS A 222 -5.90 23.43 -9.89
C LYS A 222 -6.85 24.04 -10.93
N TYR A 223 -6.28 24.63 -11.94
CA TYR A 223 -7.02 25.19 -13.06
C TYR A 223 -6.57 24.51 -14.35
N THR A 224 -7.49 24.37 -15.28
CA THR A 224 -7.20 23.89 -16.64
C THR A 224 -7.79 24.86 -17.66
N ALA A 225 -7.16 24.94 -18.81
CA ALA A 225 -7.72 25.62 -19.96
C ALA A 225 -8.71 24.70 -20.66
N THR A 226 -9.82 25.24 -21.13
CA THR A 226 -10.75 24.57 -22.01
C THR A 226 -10.59 25.08 -23.44
N ASP A 227 -11.30 24.42 -24.37
CA ASP A 227 -11.38 24.87 -25.75
C ASP A 227 -11.88 26.31 -25.84
N SER A 228 -11.51 26.97 -26.91
CA SER A 228 -11.74 28.38 -27.12
C SER A 228 -13.22 28.77 -26.96
N TYR A 229 -13.49 29.68 -26.06
CA TYR A 229 -14.76 30.39 -26.00
C TYR A 229 -14.60 31.74 -26.69
N ASN A 230 -15.34 31.95 -27.78
CA ASN A 230 -15.27 33.19 -28.60
C ASN A 230 -13.83 33.57 -29.00
N GLY A 231 -13.03 32.56 -29.43
CA GLY A 231 -11.65 32.75 -29.89
C GLY A 231 -10.59 32.92 -28.81
N ALA A 232 -10.97 32.90 -27.51
CA ALA A 232 -10.05 32.95 -26.39
C ALA A 232 -10.15 31.69 -25.54
N ASN A 233 -9.01 31.19 -25.04
CA ASN A 233 -8.99 30.07 -24.10
C ASN A 233 -9.59 30.50 -22.77
N SER A 234 -10.58 29.77 -22.28
CA SER A 234 -11.13 29.97 -20.93
C SER A 234 -10.43 29.08 -19.92
N ILE A 235 -10.39 29.53 -18.67
CA ILE A 235 -9.76 28.82 -17.55
C ILE A 235 -10.84 28.51 -16.52
N TYR A 236 -10.89 27.25 -16.07
CA TYR A 236 -11.81 26.85 -15.01
C TYR A 236 -11.12 25.93 -13.98
N PRO A 237 -11.63 25.85 -12.73
CA PRO A 237 -11.11 24.95 -11.72
C PRO A 237 -11.25 23.48 -12.16
N SER A 238 -10.17 22.72 -12.16
CA SER A 238 -10.17 21.31 -12.58
C SER A 238 -10.39 20.32 -11.44
N ASN A 239 -10.30 20.76 -10.18
CA ASN A 239 -10.51 19.92 -9.00
C ASN A 239 -11.01 20.74 -7.81
N ILE A 240 -11.63 20.05 -6.88
CA ILE A 240 -11.93 20.55 -5.54
C ILE A 240 -10.66 20.48 -4.68
N ARG A 241 -10.39 21.54 -3.92
CA ARG A 241 -9.32 21.56 -2.91
C ARG A 241 -9.62 20.58 -1.80
N LEU A 242 -8.69 19.64 -1.51
CA LEU A 242 -8.86 18.61 -0.49
C LEU A 242 -8.18 18.99 0.83
N SER A 243 -8.70 20.01 1.52
CA SER A 243 -8.12 20.53 2.77
C SER A 243 -8.19 19.53 3.94
N ASN A 244 -9.17 18.62 3.92
CA ASN A 244 -9.42 17.66 5.00
C ASN A 244 -8.83 16.25 4.74
N LEU A 245 -8.19 16.05 3.58
CA LEU A 245 -7.54 14.79 3.26
C LEU A 245 -6.46 14.48 4.30
N GLN A 246 -6.51 13.28 4.89
CA GLN A 246 -5.64 12.87 5.99
C GLN A 246 -5.05 11.48 5.78
N TRP A 247 -4.09 11.13 6.62
CA TRP A 247 -3.46 9.83 6.62
C TRP A 247 -4.49 8.70 6.75
N GLU A 248 -4.36 7.69 5.90
CA GLU A 248 -4.94 6.39 6.16
C GLU A 248 -4.15 5.74 7.28
N GLU A 249 -4.84 5.23 8.30
CA GLU A 249 -4.23 4.64 9.48
C GLU A 249 -4.56 3.15 9.56
N LYS A 250 -3.52 2.33 9.70
CA LYS A 250 -3.65 0.89 9.94
C LYS A 250 -3.15 0.58 11.35
N GLU A 251 -4.05 0.12 12.19
CA GLU A 251 -3.76 -0.37 13.54
C GLU A 251 -3.75 -1.89 13.54
N THR A 252 -2.72 -2.47 14.12
CA THR A 252 -2.54 -3.92 14.20
C THR A 252 -2.33 -4.34 15.64
N TRP A 253 -3.08 -5.36 16.07
CA TRP A 253 -2.84 -6.14 17.27
C TRP A 253 -2.46 -7.55 16.86
N ASN A 254 -1.41 -8.10 17.42
CA ASN A 254 -1.00 -9.46 17.15
C ASN A 254 -0.48 -10.14 18.43
N VAL A 255 -0.66 -11.46 18.47
CA VAL A 255 -0.04 -12.33 19.49
C VAL A 255 0.61 -13.50 18.75
N GLY A 256 1.90 -13.66 18.95
CA GLY A 256 2.69 -14.75 18.40
C GLY A 256 3.11 -15.73 19.50
N PHE A 257 3.23 -16.99 19.12
CA PHE A 257 3.76 -18.07 19.96
C PHE A 257 4.83 -18.79 19.16
N ASP A 258 6.02 -18.98 19.75
CA ASP A 258 7.08 -19.77 19.16
C ASP A 258 7.32 -21.02 20.03
N LEU A 259 7.43 -22.16 19.38
CA LEU A 259 7.71 -23.45 19.99
C LEU A 259 8.91 -24.11 19.29
N GLY A 260 9.85 -24.60 20.05
CA GLY A 260 10.98 -25.42 19.57
C GLY A 260 11.12 -26.67 20.42
N LEU A 261 11.22 -27.82 19.78
CA LEU A 261 11.31 -29.12 20.43
C LEU A 261 12.57 -29.86 19.96
N PHE A 262 13.15 -30.66 20.85
CA PHE A 262 14.25 -31.57 20.56
C PHE A 262 15.44 -30.87 19.89
N ASP A 263 16.02 -29.87 20.56
CA ASP A 263 17.10 -29.03 20.04
C ASP A 263 16.72 -28.32 18.74
N ASN A 264 15.48 -27.82 18.68
CA ASN A 264 14.88 -27.13 17.52
C ASN A 264 14.79 -28.01 16.26
N ARG A 265 14.78 -29.35 16.38
CA ARG A 265 14.49 -30.23 15.25
C ARG A 265 13.06 -30.06 14.74
N VAL A 266 12.14 -29.77 15.64
CA VAL A 266 10.78 -29.37 15.27
C VAL A 266 10.55 -27.97 15.83
N THR A 267 10.24 -27.05 14.95
CA THR A 267 9.87 -25.68 15.34
C THR A 267 8.47 -25.38 14.82
N ALA A 268 7.69 -24.66 15.62
CA ALA A 268 6.39 -24.17 15.20
C ALA A 268 6.25 -22.71 15.61
N ASP A 269 5.65 -21.91 14.76
CA ASP A 269 5.20 -20.57 15.08
C ASP A 269 3.70 -20.43 14.76
N PHE A 270 2.98 -19.76 15.65
CA PHE A 270 1.59 -19.47 15.52
C PHE A 270 1.37 -17.98 15.79
N ASN A 271 0.72 -17.30 14.87
CA ASN A 271 0.38 -15.89 14.98
C ASN A 271 -1.13 -15.71 14.78
N ILE A 272 -1.74 -14.91 15.64
CA ILE A 272 -3.11 -14.43 15.49
C ILE A 272 -3.10 -12.91 15.48
N TYR A 273 -3.85 -12.31 14.56
CA TYR A 273 -3.85 -10.87 14.41
C TYR A 273 -5.23 -10.31 14.06
N THR A 274 -5.42 -9.06 14.44
CA THR A 274 -6.49 -8.21 13.94
C THR A 274 -5.88 -6.90 13.46
N GLN A 275 -6.31 -6.46 12.28
CA GLN A 275 -5.86 -5.22 11.66
C GLN A 275 -7.09 -4.37 11.34
N MET A 276 -7.10 -3.13 11.79
CA MET A 276 -8.12 -2.15 11.45
C MET A 276 -7.48 -1.05 10.60
N THR A 277 -7.87 -0.99 9.33
CA THR A 277 -7.54 0.15 8.47
C THR A 277 -8.67 1.16 8.53
N SER A 278 -8.38 2.36 8.96
CA SER A 278 -9.33 3.47 9.09
C SER A 278 -8.96 4.61 8.15
N LYS A 279 -9.95 5.44 7.81
CA LYS A 279 -9.76 6.57 6.90
C LYS A 279 -9.20 6.11 5.54
N LEU A 280 -9.72 4.98 5.02
CA LEU A 280 -9.30 4.39 3.75
C LEU A 280 -9.22 5.46 2.66
N LEU A 281 -8.06 5.54 2.00
CA LEU A 281 -7.84 6.47 0.89
C LEU A 281 -8.41 5.88 -0.41
N MET A 282 -9.37 6.58 -1.00
CA MET A 282 -10.02 6.19 -2.23
C MET A 282 -9.95 7.28 -3.29
N THR A 283 -9.84 6.88 -4.54
CA THR A 283 -9.75 7.79 -5.68
C THR A 283 -11.07 7.86 -6.46
N ASN A 284 -11.31 8.98 -7.13
CA ASN A 284 -12.39 9.17 -8.09
C ASN A 284 -13.78 8.83 -7.53
N VAL A 285 -14.08 9.28 -6.31
CA VAL A 285 -15.39 9.10 -5.69
C VAL A 285 -16.35 10.15 -6.26
N ASN A 286 -17.42 9.69 -6.90
CA ASN A 286 -18.44 10.55 -7.48
C ASN A 286 -19.11 11.42 -6.41
N ILE A 287 -19.41 12.63 -6.74
CA ILE A 287 -20.11 13.59 -5.88
C ILE A 287 -21.31 14.18 -6.63
N PRO A 288 -22.27 14.78 -5.93
CA PRO A 288 -23.43 15.40 -6.58
C PRO A 288 -23.01 16.45 -7.64
N SER A 289 -23.63 16.39 -8.80
CA SER A 289 -23.33 17.31 -9.92
C SER A 289 -23.55 18.79 -9.57
N SER A 290 -24.36 19.07 -8.57
CA SER A 290 -24.56 20.44 -8.03
C SER A 290 -23.29 21.06 -7.46
N SER A 291 -22.25 20.26 -7.17
CA SER A 291 -20.93 20.75 -6.76
C SER A 291 -20.12 21.39 -7.89
N GLY A 292 -20.54 21.19 -9.15
CA GLY A 292 -19.80 21.61 -10.34
C GLY A 292 -18.62 20.71 -10.73
N PHE A 293 -18.45 19.58 -10.03
CA PHE A 293 -17.38 18.61 -10.29
C PHE A 293 -17.95 17.18 -10.34
N PRO A 294 -17.40 16.29 -11.21
CA PRO A 294 -17.90 14.92 -11.32
C PRO A 294 -17.48 14.03 -10.15
N SER A 295 -16.29 14.24 -9.59
CA SER A 295 -15.73 13.39 -8.52
C SER A 295 -14.69 14.12 -7.68
N LEU A 296 -14.44 13.58 -6.49
CA LEU A 296 -13.26 13.90 -5.70
C LEU A 296 -12.09 13.04 -6.18
N SER A 297 -10.95 13.67 -6.47
CA SER A 297 -9.75 12.95 -6.90
C SER A 297 -9.24 11.97 -5.83
N TRP A 298 -9.36 12.35 -4.55
CA TRP A 298 -9.06 11.53 -3.37
C TRP A 298 -10.00 11.87 -2.22
N THR A 299 -10.32 10.88 -1.40
CA THR A 299 -11.09 11.10 -0.16
C THR A 299 -10.82 9.97 0.84
N ASN A 300 -11.08 10.21 2.12
CA ASN A 300 -11.05 9.18 3.17
C ASN A 300 -12.47 8.66 3.37
N VAL A 301 -12.72 7.37 3.15
CA VAL A 301 -14.10 6.85 2.96
C VAL A 301 -14.59 5.81 3.94
N GLY A 302 -13.78 5.27 4.84
CA GLY A 302 -14.32 4.24 5.72
C GLY A 302 -13.28 3.44 6.49
N LYS A 303 -13.71 2.24 6.94
CA LYS A 303 -12.89 1.32 7.74
C LYS A 303 -13.04 -0.10 7.25
N MET A 304 -11.93 -0.82 7.24
CA MET A 304 -11.86 -2.24 6.90
C MET A 304 -11.10 -2.98 8.00
N ARG A 305 -11.62 -4.13 8.40
CA ARG A 305 -11.00 -5.04 9.36
C ARG A 305 -10.46 -6.27 8.65
N ASN A 306 -9.29 -6.72 9.05
CA ASN A 306 -8.71 -8.00 8.66
C ASN A 306 -8.37 -8.78 9.92
N ASN A 307 -8.98 -9.95 10.09
CA ASN A 307 -8.67 -10.90 11.15
C ASN A 307 -8.05 -12.14 10.53
N GLY A 308 -6.95 -12.61 11.09
CA GLY A 308 -6.29 -13.77 10.54
C GLY A 308 -5.45 -14.52 11.57
N TRP A 309 -5.04 -15.69 11.16
CA TRP A 309 -4.07 -16.50 11.86
C TRP A 309 -3.14 -17.19 10.87
N GLU A 310 -1.93 -17.43 11.31
CA GLU A 310 -0.90 -18.09 10.54
C GLU A 310 -0.22 -19.11 11.43
N PHE A 311 -0.02 -20.30 10.91
CA PHE A 311 0.65 -21.41 11.58
C PHE A 311 1.68 -21.99 10.64
N ASN A 312 2.92 -22.08 11.11
CA ASN A 312 4.00 -22.71 10.40
C ASN A 312 4.65 -23.76 11.29
N ILE A 313 4.90 -24.93 10.77
CA ILE A 313 5.64 -25.99 11.44
C ILE A 313 6.75 -26.51 10.52
N ASN A 314 7.96 -26.52 11.04
CA ASN A 314 9.14 -26.97 10.33
C ASN A 314 9.82 -28.11 11.09
N GLY A 315 10.13 -29.19 10.40
CA GLY A 315 10.88 -30.30 10.91
C GLY A 315 12.19 -30.46 10.16
N THR A 316 13.31 -30.41 10.86
CA THR A 316 14.65 -30.60 10.32
C THR A 316 15.28 -31.86 10.89
N ASP A 317 15.71 -32.78 10.03
CA ASP A 317 16.33 -34.06 10.44
C ASP A 317 15.46 -34.82 11.47
N VAL A 318 14.13 -34.79 11.29
CA VAL A 318 13.18 -35.46 12.20
C VAL A 318 13.40 -36.95 12.26
N VAL A 319 13.74 -37.54 11.10
CA VAL A 319 14.23 -38.91 11.02
C VAL A 319 15.61 -38.91 10.37
N LYS A 320 16.58 -39.52 11.05
CA LYS A 320 17.94 -39.66 10.59
C LYS A 320 18.37 -41.11 10.73
N VAL A 321 18.46 -41.84 9.60
CA VAL A 321 18.90 -43.24 9.58
C VAL A 321 19.99 -43.39 8.52
N GLY A 322 21.23 -43.57 8.95
CA GLY A 322 22.38 -43.61 8.05
C GLY A 322 22.54 -42.33 7.24
N LYS A 323 22.43 -42.41 5.91
CA LYS A 323 22.46 -41.28 4.98
C LYS A 323 21.08 -40.64 4.72
N PHE A 324 20.01 -41.27 5.19
CA PHE A 324 18.66 -40.80 5.01
C PHE A 324 18.35 -39.72 6.06
N ARG A 325 17.82 -38.58 5.60
CA ARG A 325 17.35 -37.48 6.44
C ARG A 325 15.98 -37.07 5.93
N LEU A 326 15.03 -36.95 6.84
CA LEU A 326 13.69 -36.48 6.55
C LEU A 326 13.46 -35.13 7.26
N GLY A 327 13.11 -34.12 6.48
CA GLY A 327 12.60 -32.84 6.94
C GLY A 327 11.26 -32.54 6.28
N PHE A 328 10.48 -31.63 6.88
CA PHE A 328 9.23 -31.16 6.33
C PHE A 328 9.00 -29.69 6.72
N ASN A 329 8.23 -28.98 5.91
CA ASN A 329 7.70 -27.66 6.23
C ASN A 329 6.22 -27.64 5.82
N VAL A 330 5.36 -27.17 6.74
CA VAL A 330 3.92 -27.05 6.52
C VAL A 330 3.47 -25.68 7.03
N THR A 331 2.79 -24.94 6.16
CA THR A 331 2.26 -23.61 6.49
C THR A 331 0.76 -23.60 6.26
N PHE A 332 0.01 -23.09 7.22
CA PHE A 332 -1.41 -22.83 7.14
C PHE A 332 -1.65 -21.35 7.46
N ALA A 333 -2.54 -20.73 6.71
CA ALA A 333 -2.97 -19.37 6.97
C ALA A 333 -4.43 -19.19 6.60
N ASN A 334 -5.11 -18.33 7.35
CA ASN A 334 -6.47 -17.89 7.03
C ASN A 334 -6.60 -16.41 7.35
N ASN A 335 -7.23 -15.68 6.45
CA ASN A 335 -7.54 -14.27 6.62
C ASN A 335 -8.97 -13.99 6.20
N LYS A 336 -9.71 -13.30 7.05
CA LYS A 336 -11.04 -12.78 6.77
C LYS A 336 -10.99 -11.26 6.82
N ASN A 337 -11.33 -10.61 5.71
CA ASN A 337 -11.54 -9.17 5.68
C ASN A 337 -13.04 -8.85 5.73
N GLU A 338 -13.38 -7.68 6.27
CA GLU A 338 -14.74 -7.14 6.27
C GLU A 338 -14.72 -5.62 6.25
N ILE A 339 -15.70 -5.04 5.56
CA ILE A 339 -15.91 -3.59 5.53
C ILE A 339 -16.76 -3.23 6.74
N VAL A 340 -16.16 -2.52 7.70
CA VAL A 340 -16.83 -2.15 8.95
C VAL A 340 -17.67 -0.87 8.79
N GLU A 341 -17.11 0.07 8.02
CA GLU A 341 -17.74 1.39 7.79
C GLU A 341 -17.34 1.87 6.39
N MET A 342 -18.28 2.45 5.67
CA MET A 342 -18.03 3.10 4.39
C MET A 342 -19.03 4.21 4.16
N GLU A 343 -18.58 5.32 3.62
CA GLU A 343 -19.42 6.44 3.27
C GLU A 343 -20.43 6.04 2.17
N PRO A 344 -21.73 6.40 2.29
CA PRO A 344 -22.76 5.97 1.33
C PRO A 344 -22.45 6.32 -0.12
N THR A 345 -21.87 7.48 -0.39
CA THR A 345 -21.48 7.91 -1.75
C THR A 345 -20.37 7.04 -2.32
N ALA A 346 -19.38 6.66 -1.51
CA ALA A 346 -18.32 5.74 -1.90
C ALA A 346 -18.85 4.33 -2.14
N LEU A 347 -19.77 3.86 -1.30
CA LEU A 347 -20.43 2.56 -1.45
C LEU A 347 -21.25 2.50 -2.76
N ALA A 348 -22.03 3.54 -3.06
CA ALA A 348 -22.79 3.65 -4.29
C ALA A 348 -21.85 3.67 -5.52
N ASN A 349 -20.75 4.40 -5.46
CA ASN A 349 -19.76 4.46 -6.55
C ASN A 349 -19.11 3.10 -6.82
N LEU A 350 -18.80 2.33 -5.78
CA LEU A 350 -18.21 0.99 -5.92
C LEU A 350 -19.18 -0.03 -6.51
N ASN A 351 -20.49 0.16 -6.31
CA ASN A 351 -21.54 -0.75 -6.77
C ASN A 351 -22.28 -0.25 -8.05
N LYS A 352 -21.88 0.85 -8.64
CA LYS A 352 -22.57 1.48 -9.79
C LYS A 352 -22.81 0.54 -10.96
N ASP A 353 -21.88 -0.38 -11.22
CA ASP A 353 -21.97 -1.31 -12.35
C ASP A 353 -22.78 -2.57 -11.99
N PHE A 354 -23.01 -2.83 -10.70
CA PHE A 354 -23.79 -3.96 -10.22
C PHE A 354 -25.28 -3.83 -10.60
N ASP A 355 -25.83 -2.64 -10.44
CA ASP A 355 -27.27 -2.39 -10.67
C ASP A 355 -27.65 -2.45 -12.17
N ASN A 356 -26.66 -2.34 -13.06
CA ASN A 356 -26.84 -2.32 -14.52
C ASN A 356 -26.61 -3.68 -15.20
N ASN A 357 -26.09 -4.69 -14.49
CA ASN A 357 -25.71 -5.99 -15.05
C ASN A 357 -26.65 -7.10 -14.54
N ASN A 358 -27.79 -7.23 -15.17
CA ASN A 358 -28.78 -8.24 -14.81
C ASN A 358 -28.23 -9.67 -14.99
N GLY A 359 -28.09 -10.41 -13.90
CA GLY A 359 -27.72 -11.83 -13.88
C GLY A 359 -26.23 -12.15 -13.99
N SER A 360 -25.35 -11.17 -14.11
CA SER A 360 -23.89 -11.39 -14.12
C SER A 360 -23.34 -11.54 -12.69
N TYR A 361 -22.31 -12.40 -12.53
CA TYR A 361 -21.56 -12.47 -11.28
C TYR A 361 -20.61 -11.27 -11.21
N LEU A 362 -20.84 -10.39 -10.27
CA LEU A 362 -20.07 -9.18 -10.06
C LEU A 362 -19.57 -9.10 -8.62
N THR A 363 -18.49 -8.38 -8.41
CA THR A 363 -18.05 -8.01 -7.07
C THR A 363 -19.00 -6.98 -6.50
N ARG A 364 -19.50 -7.23 -5.29
CA ARG A 364 -20.35 -6.30 -4.56
C ARG A 364 -19.73 -5.93 -3.24
N VAL A 365 -19.71 -4.63 -2.96
CA VAL A 365 -19.20 -4.06 -1.72
C VAL A 365 -20.38 -3.84 -0.77
N GLN A 366 -20.36 -4.50 0.37
CA GLN A 366 -21.40 -4.40 1.41
C GLN A 366 -20.77 -4.32 2.79
N LEU A 367 -21.41 -3.59 3.70
CA LEU A 367 -20.99 -3.55 5.10
C LEU A 367 -21.05 -4.96 5.72
N ASN A 368 -20.12 -5.25 6.62
CA ASN A 368 -19.94 -6.53 7.30
C ASN A 368 -19.69 -7.74 6.38
N ASN A 369 -19.33 -7.47 5.12
CA ASN A 369 -18.95 -8.49 4.16
C ASN A 369 -17.51 -8.24 3.67
N PRO A 370 -16.85 -9.28 3.10
CA PRO A 370 -15.54 -9.13 2.51
C PRO A 370 -15.52 -8.12 1.37
N PHE A 371 -14.45 -7.35 1.28
CA PHE A 371 -14.19 -6.53 0.10
C PHE A 371 -13.95 -7.44 -1.10
N GLY A 372 -14.70 -7.23 -2.18
CA GLY A 372 -14.63 -8.07 -3.37
C GLY A 372 -15.46 -9.36 -3.27
N ALA A 373 -16.44 -9.43 -2.37
CA ALA A 373 -17.39 -10.53 -2.34
C ALA A 373 -18.11 -10.67 -3.69
N ILE A 374 -18.13 -11.90 -4.20
CA ILE A 374 -18.87 -12.22 -5.44
C ILE A 374 -20.34 -12.32 -5.11
N TYR A 375 -21.16 -11.60 -5.84
CA TYR A 375 -22.60 -11.59 -5.70
C TYR A 375 -23.26 -11.98 -7.02
N GLY A 376 -24.31 -12.78 -6.95
CA GLY A 376 -25.03 -13.25 -8.13
C GLY A 376 -26.26 -14.08 -7.76
N PHE A 377 -26.98 -14.51 -8.76
CA PHE A 377 -28.13 -15.38 -8.57
C PHE A 377 -27.68 -16.79 -8.16
N ARG A 378 -28.36 -17.34 -7.16
CA ARG A 378 -28.20 -18.75 -6.79
C ARG A 378 -29.18 -19.60 -7.59
N TYR A 379 -28.65 -20.49 -8.41
CA TYR A 379 -29.48 -21.44 -9.15
C TYR A 379 -30.27 -22.34 -8.20
N LYS A 380 -31.60 -22.34 -8.30
CA LYS A 380 -32.51 -23.16 -7.49
C LYS A 380 -33.09 -24.35 -8.24
N GLY A 381 -32.85 -24.45 -9.52
CA GLY A 381 -33.38 -25.45 -10.42
C GLY A 381 -34.05 -24.83 -11.65
N VAL A 382 -34.54 -25.68 -12.52
CA VAL A 382 -35.39 -25.25 -13.65
C VAL A 382 -36.77 -24.94 -13.13
N TYR A 383 -37.43 -23.93 -13.68
CA TYR A 383 -38.83 -23.63 -13.38
C TYR A 383 -39.67 -24.87 -13.65
N GLN A 384 -40.53 -25.21 -12.69
CA GLN A 384 -41.54 -26.26 -12.84
C GLN A 384 -42.86 -25.62 -13.22
N TYR A 385 -43.78 -26.40 -13.77
CA TYR A 385 -45.10 -25.91 -14.13
C TYR A 385 -45.86 -25.33 -12.94
N SER A 386 -45.62 -25.88 -11.75
CA SER A 386 -46.20 -25.42 -10.47
C SER A 386 -45.66 -24.06 -9.98
N ASP A 387 -44.53 -23.57 -10.55
CA ASP A 387 -43.94 -22.29 -10.18
C ASP A 387 -44.64 -21.10 -10.86
N TYR A 388 -45.59 -21.39 -11.77
CA TYR A 388 -46.37 -20.40 -12.47
C TYR A 388 -47.72 -20.21 -11.79
N SER A 389 -48.10 -18.99 -11.50
CA SER A 389 -49.44 -18.66 -11.07
C SER A 389 -50.31 -18.33 -12.29
N GLU A 390 -51.50 -18.92 -12.39
CA GLU A 390 -52.48 -18.50 -13.37
C GLU A 390 -53.05 -17.13 -12.97
N VAL A 391 -52.68 -16.09 -13.71
CA VAL A 391 -53.32 -14.78 -13.57
C VAL A 391 -54.24 -14.62 -14.77
N GLU A 392 -55.53 -14.60 -14.53
CA GLU A 392 -56.49 -14.20 -15.58
C GLU A 392 -56.31 -12.72 -15.94
N VAL A 393 -55.77 -12.46 -17.12
CA VAL A 393 -55.77 -11.10 -17.68
C VAL A 393 -57.02 -10.94 -18.49
N PRO A 394 -57.90 -9.96 -18.18
CA PRO A 394 -59.11 -9.74 -18.96
C PRO A 394 -58.77 -9.53 -20.46
N GLY A 395 -59.31 -10.44 -21.30
CA GLY A 395 -59.12 -10.39 -22.75
C GLY A 395 -57.95 -11.18 -23.34
N VAL A 396 -57.18 -11.93 -22.52
CA VAL A 396 -56.07 -12.80 -23.01
C VAL A 396 -56.33 -14.23 -22.51
N SER A 397 -56.59 -15.13 -23.47
CA SER A 397 -56.67 -16.58 -23.17
C SER A 397 -55.31 -17.25 -23.34
N GLY A 398 -54.69 -17.71 -22.27
CA GLY A 398 -53.44 -18.46 -22.27
C GLY A 398 -52.66 -18.32 -20.94
N PRO A 399 -51.76 -19.27 -20.61
CA PRO A 399 -51.00 -19.18 -19.39
C PRO A 399 -50.04 -17.98 -19.46
N ASN A 400 -50.08 -17.13 -18.48
CA ASN A 400 -49.25 -15.93 -18.37
C ASN A 400 -47.89 -16.25 -17.84
N ALA A 401 -46.91 -15.45 -18.24
CA ALA A 401 -45.54 -15.55 -17.78
C ALA A 401 -45.46 -15.38 -16.24
N PRO A 402 -44.52 -16.03 -15.58
CA PRO A 402 -44.33 -15.96 -14.14
C PRO A 402 -44.08 -14.53 -13.68
N VAL A 403 -44.77 -14.12 -12.61
CA VAL A 403 -44.42 -12.91 -11.87
C VAL A 403 -43.20 -13.28 -11.03
N ALA A 404 -42.05 -12.68 -11.32
CA ALA A 404 -40.79 -12.89 -10.64
C ALA A 404 -40.82 -12.31 -9.22
#